data_df94aa21bf3fbc1a07a68c2de34f9b3d
#
_entry.id   df94aa21bf3fbc1a07a68c2de34f9b3d
#
_cell.length_a   1.000
_cell.length_b   1.000
_cell.length_c   1.000
_cell.angle_alpha   90.00
_cell.angle_beta   90.00
_cell.angle_gamma   90.00
#
_symmetry.space_group_name_H-M   'P 1'
#
loop_
_entity.id
_entity.type
_entity.pdbx_description
1 polymer ?
#
loop_
_entity_poly.entity_id
_entity_poly.type
_entity_poly.pdbx_seq_one_letter_code
_entity_poly.pdbx_strand_id
1 'polypeptide(L)'
;MKNTRRDFIKTSALATGGVLAANSFVIPGAYAAPETHLKLALIGCGGRGTGAVFQAMETGHPIKLVAMADAFRDRLDGSLKPILDKYGAEKVDVPEDRKFVGFDAYKNAIAEADVVILATPPGFRPDHFTEAVKQGKQIFMEKPVATDAVGIRKVLKAAEEAKAKKLNVVVGLQRHYQDNYRKTIAKIHAGEIGDIIGGQVYWNDGGVWVRPRKPEQTEMEYQMRNWYYFNWLCGDHITEQHVHNIDVANWVKKGYPIKAEGTGGRMVRTGKEFGEIFDHHTVQFTYEDGTVIHSECRHFPGAANRVDETFQGTKGTAYLSAGNHGVLTDYTGKKLYEHDRENNVNPYQQEHNELWAALVNGEYKFADAENGARSTMTSILGRYATYSGKVITMDEAINSEINLFPDTLAWDATPKLVPDADGFYPHAIPGKTVTV
;
A
#
# COMPACT_ATOMS: atom_id res chain seq x y z
N MET A 1 -21.51 54.28 17.09
CA MET A 1 -22.62 53.31 16.93
C MET A 1 -22.01 51.99 16.55
N LYS A 2 -22.15 50.96 17.37
CA LYS A 2 -21.55 49.63 17.18
C LYS A 2 -22.51 48.84 16.29
N ASN A 3 -22.11 48.57 15.05
CA ASN A 3 -22.84 47.61 14.19
C ASN A 3 -22.64 46.20 14.73
N THR A 4 -23.75 45.52 14.98
CA THR A 4 -23.75 44.14 15.48
C THR A 4 -23.82 43.17 14.29
N ARG A 5 -23.33 41.94 14.53
CA ARG A 5 -23.31 40.81 13.59
C ARG A 5 -24.68 40.54 12.92
N ARG A 6 -25.76 41.04 13.52
CA ARG A 6 -27.13 40.86 13.05
C ARG A 6 -27.50 41.83 11.86
N ASP A 7 -26.82 42.99 11.78
CA ASP A 7 -27.07 43.96 10.73
C ASP A 7 -26.35 43.61 9.42
N PHE A 8 -25.24 42.87 9.50
CA PHE A 8 -24.51 42.35 8.34
C PHE A 8 -25.31 41.30 7.54
N ILE A 9 -26.09 40.49 8.23
CA ILE A 9 -26.92 39.41 7.59
C ILE A 9 -28.16 39.96 6.90
N LYS A 10 -28.66 41.13 7.30
CA LYS A 10 -29.86 41.70 6.67
C LYS A 10 -29.56 42.51 5.40
N THR A 11 -28.35 42.98 5.21
CA THR A 11 -27.98 43.82 4.07
C THR A 11 -27.51 43.00 2.84
N SER A 12 -27.27 41.72 3.00
CA SER A 12 -26.83 40.83 1.89
C SER A 12 -27.98 40.17 1.14
N ALA A 13 -29.23 40.45 1.51
CA ALA A 13 -30.42 39.75 0.97
C ALA A 13 -31.21 40.55 -0.13
N LEU A 14 -30.76 41.72 -0.53
CA LEU A 14 -31.47 42.56 -1.50
C LEU A 14 -30.52 43.27 -2.48
N ALA A 15 -29.95 42.51 -3.41
CA ALA A 15 -29.52 43.05 -4.70
C ALA A 15 -29.19 41.91 -5.67
N THR A 16 -29.87 42.00 -6.81
CA THR A 16 -29.67 41.34 -8.11
C THR A 16 -30.35 40.01 -8.35
N GLY A 17 -31.58 40.15 -8.89
CA GLY A 17 -32.13 39.20 -9.86
C GLY A 17 -31.30 39.27 -11.14
N GLY A 18 -30.66 38.18 -11.49
CA GLY A 18 -29.95 37.95 -12.74
C GLY A 18 -29.83 36.44 -12.94
N VAL A 19 -30.58 35.90 -13.89
CA VAL A 19 -30.54 34.51 -14.32
C VAL A 19 -29.17 34.24 -14.93
N LEU A 20 -28.32 33.52 -14.20
CA LEU A 20 -27.21 32.77 -14.75
C LEU A 20 -27.29 31.36 -14.15
N ALA A 21 -27.55 30.39 -15.02
CA ALA A 21 -27.43 28.97 -14.69
C ALA A 21 -25.95 28.68 -14.33
N ALA A 22 -25.61 28.86 -13.05
CA ALA A 22 -24.36 28.38 -12.49
C ALA A 22 -24.59 26.91 -12.19
N ASN A 23 -23.93 26.03 -12.94
CA ASN A 23 -23.70 24.68 -12.55
C ASN A 23 -23.08 24.69 -11.13
N SER A 24 -23.93 24.44 -10.15
CA SER A 24 -23.48 24.20 -8.78
C SER A 24 -22.66 22.90 -8.80
N PHE A 25 -21.35 23.02 -8.91
CA PHE A 25 -20.47 21.97 -8.52
C PHE A 25 -20.67 21.77 -7.01
N VAL A 26 -21.58 20.86 -6.67
CA VAL A 26 -21.62 20.28 -5.35
C VAL A 26 -20.28 19.58 -5.18
N ILE A 27 -19.40 20.11 -4.31
CA ILE A 27 -18.22 19.38 -3.87
C ILE A 27 -18.78 18.15 -3.13
N PRO A 28 -18.62 16.93 -3.67
CA PRO A 28 -19.01 15.74 -2.92
C PRO A 28 -18.02 15.64 -1.76
N GLY A 29 -18.46 15.94 -0.54
CA GLY A 29 -17.61 15.89 0.65
C GLY A 29 -17.76 17.04 1.64
N ALA A 30 -18.64 18.02 1.42
CA ALA A 30 -19.04 18.93 2.49
C ALA A 30 -19.96 18.15 3.46
N TYR A 31 -19.36 17.57 4.47
CA TYR A 31 -20.08 16.86 5.54
C TYR A 31 -20.83 17.89 6.39
N ALA A 32 -22.15 17.80 6.35
CA ALA A 32 -23.05 18.65 7.13
C ALA A 32 -23.13 18.14 8.57
N ALA A 33 -23.00 19.07 9.50
CA ALA A 33 -23.38 19.03 10.92
C ALA A 33 -22.76 17.96 11.86
N PRO A 34 -22.55 18.28 13.14
CA PRO A 34 -21.68 17.53 14.07
C PRO A 34 -22.21 16.19 14.62
N GLU A 35 -23.25 15.63 14.04
CA GLU A 35 -23.82 14.34 14.49
C GLU A 35 -23.78 13.22 13.44
N THR A 36 -23.26 13.47 12.23
CA THR A 36 -23.20 12.44 11.20
C THR A 36 -21.84 11.73 11.24
N HIS A 37 -21.84 10.46 11.58
CA HIS A 37 -20.66 9.59 11.49
C HIS A 37 -20.25 9.44 10.02
N LEU A 38 -18.94 9.50 9.77
CA LEU A 38 -18.36 9.05 8.50
C LEU A 38 -18.55 7.55 8.37
N LYS A 39 -19.22 7.14 7.29
CA LYS A 39 -19.48 5.71 7.01
C LYS A 39 -18.22 5.06 6.46
N LEU A 40 -17.75 4.03 7.15
CA LEU A 40 -16.58 3.24 6.76
C LEU A 40 -16.99 1.88 6.21
N ALA A 41 -16.37 1.44 5.11
CA ALA A 41 -16.41 0.05 4.67
C ALA A 41 -15.01 -0.59 4.71
N LEU A 42 -14.96 -1.86 5.12
CA LEU A 42 -13.76 -2.68 5.06
C LEU A 42 -13.84 -3.67 3.90
N ILE A 43 -12.88 -3.61 2.98
CA ILE A 43 -12.72 -4.54 1.87
C ILE A 43 -11.42 -5.34 2.06
N GLY A 44 -11.55 -6.62 2.38
CA GLY A 44 -10.45 -7.49 2.80
C GLY A 44 -10.36 -7.61 4.33
N CYS A 45 -11.01 -8.64 4.87
CA CYS A 45 -11.22 -8.88 6.31
C CYS A 45 -10.12 -9.77 6.92
N GLY A 46 -8.88 -9.63 6.44
CA GLY A 46 -7.70 -10.25 7.04
C GLY A 46 -7.19 -9.48 8.27
N GLY A 47 -6.09 -9.97 8.87
CA GLY A 47 -5.50 -9.34 10.05
C GLY A 47 -5.12 -7.88 9.84
N ARG A 48 -4.57 -7.52 8.64
CA ARG A 48 -4.21 -6.12 8.35
C ARG A 48 -5.46 -5.23 8.20
N GLY A 49 -6.49 -5.69 7.48
CA GLY A 49 -7.75 -4.94 7.34
C GLY A 49 -8.44 -4.71 8.69
N THR A 50 -8.54 -5.76 9.52
CA THR A 50 -9.06 -5.65 10.88
C THR A 50 -8.27 -4.62 11.71
N GLY A 51 -6.93 -4.67 11.64
CA GLY A 51 -6.05 -3.72 12.31
C GLY A 51 -6.25 -2.28 11.83
N ALA A 52 -6.46 -2.07 10.52
CA ALA A 52 -6.73 -0.74 9.97
C ALA A 52 -8.06 -0.16 10.44
N VAL A 53 -9.09 -1.01 10.61
CA VAL A 53 -10.36 -0.56 11.24
C VAL A 53 -10.12 -0.15 12.69
N PHE A 54 -9.35 -0.91 13.47
CA PHE A 54 -9.01 -0.50 14.83
C PHE A 54 -8.31 0.85 14.86
N GLN A 55 -7.31 1.05 14.00
CA GLN A 55 -6.58 2.31 13.89
C GLN A 55 -7.49 3.48 13.49
N ALA A 56 -8.41 3.27 12.54
CA ALA A 56 -9.40 4.26 12.17
C ALA A 56 -10.29 4.66 13.35
N MET A 57 -10.83 3.66 14.07
CA MET A 57 -11.72 3.89 15.23
C MET A 57 -11.00 4.55 16.42
N GLU A 58 -9.70 4.30 16.59
CA GLU A 58 -8.88 4.87 17.68
C GLU A 58 -8.46 6.31 17.44
N THR A 59 -8.71 6.87 16.27
CA THR A 59 -8.50 8.31 16.02
C THR A 59 -9.41 9.21 16.84
N GLY A 60 -10.50 8.66 17.41
CA GLY A 60 -11.49 9.40 18.18
C GLY A 60 -12.50 10.20 17.35
N HIS A 61 -12.39 10.17 16.02
CA HIS A 61 -13.33 10.82 15.12
C HIS A 61 -14.69 10.07 15.04
N PRO A 62 -15.78 10.73 14.61
CA PRO A 62 -17.10 10.11 14.47
C PRO A 62 -17.15 9.16 13.26
N ILE A 63 -16.73 7.92 13.45
CA ILE A 63 -16.64 6.87 12.43
C ILE A 63 -17.61 5.75 12.78
N LYS A 64 -18.30 5.24 11.75
CA LYS A 64 -19.15 4.07 11.88
C LYS A 64 -18.83 3.06 10.79
N LEU A 65 -18.46 1.83 11.18
CA LEU A 65 -18.30 0.71 10.24
C LEU A 65 -19.68 0.24 9.82
N VAL A 66 -19.99 0.35 8.52
CA VAL A 66 -21.34 0.08 8.00
C VAL A 66 -21.41 -1.09 7.03
N ALA A 67 -20.30 -1.49 6.41
CA ALA A 67 -20.27 -2.60 5.47
C ALA A 67 -18.90 -3.30 5.51
N MET A 68 -18.91 -4.59 5.19
CA MET A 68 -17.70 -5.40 5.07
C MET A 68 -17.78 -6.31 3.86
N ALA A 69 -16.61 -6.53 3.20
CA ALA A 69 -16.49 -7.43 2.06
C ALA A 69 -15.23 -8.27 2.15
N ASP A 70 -15.36 -9.56 1.86
CA ASP A 70 -14.25 -10.49 1.69
C ASP A 70 -14.64 -11.60 0.70
N ALA A 71 -13.66 -12.24 0.08
CA ALA A 71 -13.92 -13.43 -0.73
C ALA A 71 -14.46 -14.61 0.12
N PHE A 72 -14.11 -14.63 1.41
CA PHE A 72 -14.42 -15.72 2.33
C PHE A 72 -15.27 -15.25 3.52
N ARG A 73 -16.40 -15.92 3.74
CA ARG A 73 -17.30 -15.63 4.85
C ARG A 73 -16.63 -15.77 6.23
N ASP A 74 -15.83 -16.79 6.43
CA ASP A 74 -15.11 -17.00 7.69
C ASP A 74 -14.12 -15.89 8.02
N ARG A 75 -13.52 -15.24 7.01
CA ARG A 75 -12.66 -14.08 7.19
C ARG A 75 -13.45 -12.86 7.62
N LEU A 76 -14.59 -12.61 6.97
CA LEU A 76 -15.47 -11.52 7.31
C LEU A 76 -15.98 -11.63 8.75
N ASP A 77 -16.56 -12.77 9.11
CA ASP A 77 -17.12 -12.99 10.45
C ASP A 77 -16.03 -12.97 11.53
N GLY A 78 -14.85 -13.55 11.23
CA GLY A 78 -13.68 -13.52 12.12
C GLY A 78 -13.11 -12.14 12.37
N SER A 79 -13.28 -11.20 11.42
CA SER A 79 -12.90 -9.79 11.55
C SER A 79 -13.96 -8.98 12.26
N LEU A 80 -15.23 -9.16 11.90
CA LEU A 80 -16.34 -8.40 12.48
C LEU A 80 -16.46 -8.60 14.00
N LYS A 81 -16.31 -9.86 14.46
CA LYS A 81 -16.51 -10.18 15.88
C LYS A 81 -15.62 -9.33 16.82
N PRO A 82 -14.28 -9.30 16.72
CA PRO A 82 -13.44 -8.51 17.61
C PRO A 82 -13.66 -7.00 17.46
N ILE A 83 -14.05 -6.50 16.28
CA ILE A 83 -14.38 -5.10 16.08
C ILE A 83 -15.67 -4.75 16.86
N LEU A 84 -16.70 -5.57 16.71
CA LEU A 84 -17.98 -5.38 17.42
C LEU A 84 -17.81 -5.51 18.94
N ASP A 85 -17.06 -6.51 19.41
CA ASP A 85 -16.77 -6.73 20.82
C ASP A 85 -16.08 -5.52 21.46
N LYS A 86 -15.19 -4.82 20.70
CA LYS A 86 -14.44 -3.67 21.21
C LYS A 86 -15.22 -2.36 21.16
N TYR A 87 -15.95 -2.10 20.07
CA TYR A 87 -16.54 -0.78 19.81
C TYR A 87 -18.07 -0.72 19.97
N GLY A 88 -18.73 -1.87 20.09
CA GLY A 88 -20.18 -1.98 20.28
C GLY A 88 -21.02 -1.62 19.06
N ALA A 89 -22.32 -1.87 19.12
CA ALA A 89 -23.26 -1.64 18.02
C ALA A 89 -23.48 -0.15 17.68
N GLU A 90 -23.09 0.75 18.55
CA GLU A 90 -23.16 2.20 18.29
C GLU A 90 -22.21 2.60 17.16
N LYS A 91 -20.99 2.05 17.14
CA LYS A 91 -19.95 2.33 16.13
C LYS A 91 -19.84 1.26 15.04
N VAL A 92 -20.51 0.11 15.21
CA VAL A 92 -20.43 -1.02 14.27
C VAL A 92 -21.85 -1.45 13.89
N ASP A 93 -22.26 -1.10 12.69
CA ASP A 93 -23.59 -1.38 12.16
C ASP A 93 -23.45 -2.10 10.82
N VAL A 94 -23.09 -3.40 10.88
CA VAL A 94 -22.92 -4.28 9.73
C VAL A 94 -23.93 -5.42 9.81
N PRO A 95 -25.19 -5.17 9.43
CA PRO A 95 -26.23 -6.20 9.37
C PRO A 95 -25.94 -7.21 8.26
N GLU A 96 -26.70 -8.30 8.22
CA GLU A 96 -26.40 -9.42 7.31
C GLU A 96 -26.42 -9.04 5.83
N ASP A 97 -27.29 -8.12 5.43
CA ASP A 97 -27.42 -7.60 4.06
C ASP A 97 -26.28 -6.64 3.63
N ARG A 98 -25.43 -6.23 4.58
CA ARG A 98 -24.20 -5.45 4.33
C ARG A 98 -22.90 -6.23 4.62
N LYS A 99 -23.01 -7.57 4.71
CA LYS A 99 -21.90 -8.53 4.73
C LYS A 99 -21.76 -9.17 3.36
N PHE A 100 -20.93 -8.59 2.52
CA PHE A 100 -20.76 -9.02 1.14
C PHE A 100 -19.66 -10.06 1.01
N VAL A 101 -19.96 -11.20 0.34
CA VAL A 101 -19.02 -12.32 0.18
C VAL A 101 -18.85 -12.66 -1.29
N GLY A 102 -17.60 -12.95 -1.69
CA GLY A 102 -17.25 -13.33 -3.06
C GLY A 102 -16.36 -12.30 -3.77
N PHE A 103 -16.01 -12.59 -5.01
CA PHE A 103 -15.04 -11.77 -5.77
C PHE A 103 -15.57 -10.36 -6.11
N ASP A 104 -16.86 -10.20 -6.33
CA ASP A 104 -17.51 -8.91 -6.65
C ASP A 104 -18.05 -8.18 -5.41
N ALA A 105 -17.91 -8.74 -4.23
CA ALA A 105 -18.42 -8.22 -2.96
C ALA A 105 -17.99 -6.76 -2.69
N TYR A 106 -16.78 -6.39 -3.11
CA TYR A 106 -16.22 -5.06 -2.92
C TYR A 106 -17.08 -3.93 -3.52
N LYS A 107 -17.74 -4.18 -4.67
CA LYS A 107 -18.55 -3.16 -5.37
C LYS A 107 -19.70 -2.66 -4.51
N ASN A 108 -20.39 -3.59 -3.87
CA ASN A 108 -21.51 -3.30 -3.00
C ASN A 108 -21.06 -2.65 -1.68
N ALA A 109 -20.00 -3.17 -1.07
CA ALA A 109 -19.48 -2.59 0.18
C ALA A 109 -18.97 -1.15 -0.02
N ILE A 110 -18.31 -0.85 -1.14
CA ILE A 110 -17.88 0.51 -1.51
C ILE A 110 -19.09 1.44 -1.64
N ALA A 111 -20.19 0.97 -2.20
CA ALA A 111 -21.39 1.80 -2.41
C ALA A 111 -21.99 2.30 -1.08
N GLU A 112 -21.89 1.52 -0.01
CA GLU A 112 -22.49 1.82 1.31
C GLU A 112 -21.74 2.91 2.10
N ALA A 113 -20.50 3.24 1.75
CA ALA A 113 -19.62 4.02 2.61
C ALA A 113 -19.18 5.36 1.99
N ASP A 114 -18.68 6.25 2.83
CA ASP A 114 -18.02 7.51 2.45
C ASP A 114 -16.50 7.29 2.32
N VAL A 115 -15.96 6.44 3.19
CA VAL A 115 -14.54 6.10 3.27
C VAL A 115 -14.37 4.59 3.16
N VAL A 116 -13.37 4.14 2.41
CA VAL A 116 -13.09 2.71 2.25
C VAL A 116 -11.68 2.36 2.69
N ILE A 117 -11.53 1.23 3.37
CA ILE A 117 -10.26 0.56 3.64
C ILE A 117 -10.13 -0.62 2.67
N LEU A 118 -9.12 -0.56 1.78
CA LEU A 118 -8.83 -1.60 0.81
C LEU A 118 -7.63 -2.43 1.29
N ALA A 119 -7.88 -3.62 1.83
CA ALA A 119 -6.88 -4.48 2.45
C ALA A 119 -6.88 -5.94 1.94
N THR A 120 -7.41 -6.16 0.74
CA THR A 120 -7.33 -7.44 0.03
C THR A 120 -5.90 -7.75 -0.43
N PRO A 121 -5.56 -8.97 -0.86
CA PRO A 121 -4.28 -9.22 -1.51
C PRO A 121 -4.00 -8.25 -2.66
N PRO A 122 -2.73 -7.86 -2.89
CA PRO A 122 -2.35 -6.80 -3.83
C PRO A 122 -2.89 -6.93 -5.25
N GLY A 123 -3.04 -8.14 -5.78
CA GLY A 123 -3.58 -8.37 -7.12
C GLY A 123 -4.97 -7.78 -7.36
N PHE A 124 -5.80 -7.68 -6.33
CA PHE A 124 -7.14 -7.09 -6.41
C PHE A 124 -7.15 -5.56 -6.29
N ARG A 125 -6.07 -4.97 -5.82
CA ARG A 125 -6.02 -3.53 -5.50
C ARG A 125 -6.33 -2.63 -6.69
N PRO A 126 -5.83 -2.89 -7.93
CA PRO A 126 -6.12 -2.03 -9.07
C PRO A 126 -7.62 -1.92 -9.36
N ASP A 127 -8.37 -3.03 -9.26
CA ASP A 127 -9.82 -3.04 -9.50
C ASP A 127 -10.59 -2.37 -8.38
N HIS A 128 -10.27 -2.69 -7.13
CA HIS A 128 -10.92 -2.12 -5.96
C HIS A 128 -10.68 -0.61 -5.86
N PHE A 129 -9.46 -0.15 -6.11
CA PHE A 129 -9.13 1.27 -6.12
C PHE A 129 -9.85 2.02 -7.24
N THR A 130 -9.85 1.47 -8.45
CA THR A 130 -10.56 2.07 -9.59
C THR A 130 -12.05 2.21 -9.30
N GLU A 131 -12.69 1.21 -8.71
CA GLU A 131 -14.12 1.26 -8.36
C GLU A 131 -14.38 2.28 -7.25
N ALA A 132 -13.52 2.37 -6.22
CA ALA A 132 -13.65 3.35 -5.16
C ALA A 132 -13.53 4.79 -5.69
N VAL A 133 -12.57 5.05 -6.60
CA VAL A 133 -12.41 6.35 -7.26
C VAL A 133 -13.60 6.69 -8.16
N LYS A 134 -14.10 5.72 -8.93
CA LYS A 134 -15.30 5.88 -9.76
C LYS A 134 -16.51 6.31 -8.93
N GLN A 135 -16.70 5.69 -7.77
CA GLN A 135 -17.79 5.99 -6.83
C GLN A 135 -17.50 7.21 -5.93
N GLY A 136 -16.38 7.92 -6.10
CA GLY A 136 -16.08 9.16 -5.39
C GLY A 136 -15.79 8.99 -3.92
N LYS A 137 -15.20 7.86 -3.50
CA LYS A 137 -14.91 7.57 -2.09
C LYS A 137 -13.55 8.11 -1.64
N GLN A 138 -13.45 8.47 -0.37
CA GLN A 138 -12.18 8.70 0.32
C GLN A 138 -11.52 7.35 0.61
N ILE A 139 -10.20 7.22 0.49
CA ILE A 139 -9.56 5.91 0.39
C ILE A 139 -8.35 5.80 1.32
N PHE A 140 -8.33 4.76 2.14
CA PHE A 140 -7.12 4.16 2.67
C PHE A 140 -6.90 2.83 1.93
N MET A 141 -5.75 2.63 1.31
CA MET A 141 -5.43 1.36 0.69
C MET A 141 -4.07 0.83 1.13
N GLU A 142 -4.01 -0.48 1.37
CA GLU A 142 -2.78 -1.14 1.71
C GLU A 142 -1.81 -1.25 0.53
N LYS A 143 -0.54 -1.23 0.86
CA LYS A 143 0.56 -1.56 -0.04
C LYS A 143 0.70 -3.10 -0.18
N PRO A 144 1.34 -3.58 -1.25
CA PRO A 144 1.55 -2.93 -2.54
C PRO A 144 0.25 -2.71 -3.29
N VAL A 145 0.27 -1.82 -4.28
CA VAL A 145 -0.98 -1.41 -4.95
C VAL A 145 -1.27 -2.19 -6.23
N ALA A 146 -0.38 -3.08 -6.64
CA ALA A 146 -0.54 -4.02 -7.76
C ALA A 146 0.52 -5.12 -7.69
N THR A 147 0.45 -6.09 -8.59
CA THR A 147 1.42 -7.20 -8.70
C THR A 147 2.15 -7.25 -10.03
N ASP A 148 1.71 -6.48 -11.03
CA ASP A 148 2.29 -6.39 -12.37
C ASP A 148 2.15 -4.99 -12.99
N ALA A 149 2.79 -4.77 -14.14
CA ALA A 149 2.77 -3.48 -14.81
C ALA A 149 1.38 -3.09 -15.33
N VAL A 150 0.56 -4.03 -15.72
CA VAL A 150 -0.83 -3.80 -16.16
C VAL A 150 -1.65 -3.20 -15.02
N GLY A 151 -1.54 -3.80 -13.83
CA GLY A 151 -2.17 -3.29 -12.62
C GLY A 151 -1.63 -1.91 -12.21
N ILE A 152 -0.31 -1.67 -12.30
CA ILE A 152 0.29 -0.36 -12.02
C ILE A 152 -0.25 0.73 -12.95
N ARG A 153 -0.31 0.49 -14.26
CA ARG A 153 -0.87 1.46 -15.21
C ARG A 153 -2.33 1.79 -14.88
N LYS A 154 -3.11 0.79 -14.47
CA LYS A 154 -4.49 0.97 -14.01
C LYS A 154 -4.59 1.84 -12.77
N VAL A 155 -3.74 1.61 -11.76
CA VAL A 155 -3.68 2.43 -10.55
C VAL A 155 -3.25 3.86 -10.85
N LEU A 156 -2.23 4.08 -11.70
CA LEU A 156 -1.79 5.42 -12.10
C LEU A 156 -2.92 6.21 -12.78
N LYS A 157 -3.66 5.59 -13.69
CA LYS A 157 -4.84 6.21 -14.32
C LYS A 157 -5.92 6.60 -13.29
N ALA A 158 -6.23 5.70 -12.37
CA ALA A 158 -7.19 5.98 -11.31
C ALA A 158 -6.70 7.05 -10.32
N ALA A 159 -5.37 7.14 -10.08
CA ALA A 159 -4.77 8.18 -9.25
C ALA A 159 -4.96 9.59 -9.84
N GLU A 160 -4.83 9.75 -11.16
CA GLU A 160 -5.13 11.00 -11.85
C GLU A 160 -6.60 11.39 -11.68
N GLU A 161 -7.51 10.45 -11.82
CA GLU A 161 -8.95 10.68 -11.61
C GLU A 161 -9.25 11.04 -10.15
N ALA A 162 -8.63 10.37 -9.18
CA ALA A 162 -8.78 10.69 -7.76
C ALA A 162 -8.31 12.12 -7.44
N LYS A 163 -7.16 12.55 -8.01
CA LYS A 163 -6.67 13.94 -7.90
C LYS A 163 -7.67 14.94 -8.48
N ALA A 164 -8.19 14.67 -9.68
CA ALA A 164 -9.18 15.54 -10.33
C ALA A 164 -10.47 15.69 -9.51
N LYS A 165 -10.90 14.62 -8.83
CA LYS A 165 -12.04 14.59 -7.92
C LYS A 165 -11.73 15.09 -6.51
N LYS A 166 -10.48 15.43 -6.20
CA LYS A 166 -10.02 15.80 -4.84
C LYS A 166 -10.37 14.75 -3.79
N LEU A 167 -10.17 13.48 -4.10
CA LEU A 167 -10.33 12.39 -3.16
C LEU A 167 -9.03 12.20 -2.38
N ASN A 168 -9.09 12.17 -1.06
CA ASN A 168 -7.95 11.80 -0.26
C ASN A 168 -7.65 10.31 -0.45
N VAL A 169 -6.42 10.01 -0.81
CA VAL A 169 -5.91 8.65 -0.96
C VAL A 169 -4.65 8.51 -0.15
N VAL A 170 -4.70 7.71 0.90
CA VAL A 170 -3.53 7.30 1.69
C VAL A 170 -3.17 5.87 1.31
N VAL A 171 -1.90 5.62 1.07
CA VAL A 171 -1.33 4.29 0.84
C VAL A 171 -0.57 3.85 2.10
N GLY A 172 -0.80 2.63 2.57
CA GLY A 172 -0.20 2.04 3.78
C GLY A 172 1.34 1.88 3.74
N LEU A 173 2.05 2.90 3.22
CA LEU A 173 3.49 3.05 3.29
C LEU A 173 3.84 3.78 4.59
N GLN A 174 3.60 3.13 5.73
CA GLN A 174 3.62 3.73 7.06
C GLN A 174 4.92 4.46 7.43
N ARG A 175 6.06 4.17 6.76
CA ARG A 175 7.33 4.89 7.01
C ARG A 175 7.23 6.38 6.70
N HIS A 176 6.36 6.77 5.77
CA HIS A 176 6.04 8.18 5.52
C HIS A 176 5.34 8.87 6.69
N TYR A 177 4.84 8.11 7.67
CA TYR A 177 4.17 8.58 8.88
C TYR A 177 4.99 8.30 10.15
N GLN A 178 6.23 7.82 10.01
CA GLN A 178 7.12 7.51 11.12
C GLN A 178 8.14 8.65 11.32
N ASP A 179 8.21 9.18 12.52
CA ASP A 179 8.95 10.39 12.86
C ASP A 179 10.46 10.30 12.55
N ASN A 180 11.08 9.17 12.87
CA ASN A 180 12.51 8.99 12.57
C ASN A 180 12.80 9.06 11.07
N TYR A 181 11.95 8.48 10.22
CA TYR A 181 12.09 8.58 8.75
C TYR A 181 11.86 10.01 8.28
N ARG A 182 10.72 10.64 8.66
CA ARG A 182 10.39 12.01 8.26
C ARG A 182 11.50 12.99 8.63
N LYS A 183 11.96 12.95 9.88
CA LYS A 183 12.98 13.90 10.37
C LYS A 183 14.36 13.63 9.78
N THR A 184 14.79 12.38 9.69
CA THR A 184 16.10 12.03 9.13
C THR A 184 16.17 12.32 7.64
N ILE A 185 15.13 11.94 6.86
CA ILE A 185 15.12 12.19 5.42
C ILE A 185 15.02 13.68 5.13
N ALA A 186 14.29 14.46 5.92
CA ALA A 186 14.28 15.92 5.79
C ALA A 186 15.69 16.52 5.93
N LYS A 187 16.52 16.00 6.84
CA LYS A 187 17.92 16.43 7.01
C LYS A 187 18.83 15.97 5.86
N ILE A 188 18.61 14.76 5.35
CA ILE A 188 19.28 14.29 4.12
C ILE A 188 18.96 15.26 2.98
N HIS A 189 17.70 15.59 2.80
CA HIS A 189 17.25 16.50 1.76
C HIS A 189 17.73 17.97 1.96
N ALA A 190 18.06 18.35 3.20
CA ALA A 190 18.72 19.62 3.51
C ALA A 190 20.23 19.60 3.21
N GLY A 191 20.80 18.45 2.80
CA GLY A 191 22.20 18.32 2.40
C GLY A 191 23.17 18.07 3.54
N GLU A 192 22.72 17.65 4.74
CA GLU A 192 23.59 17.44 5.90
C GLU A 192 24.69 16.39 5.66
N ILE A 193 24.41 15.38 4.80
CA ILE A 193 25.40 14.37 4.37
C ILE A 193 25.88 14.57 2.92
N GLY A 194 25.49 15.68 2.28
CA GLY A 194 25.81 15.98 0.88
C GLY A 194 24.93 15.19 -0.11
N ASP A 195 25.38 15.10 -1.37
CA ASP A 195 24.66 14.35 -2.42
C ASP A 195 24.76 12.85 -2.18
N ILE A 196 23.67 12.12 -2.38
CA ILE A 196 23.63 10.67 -2.22
C ILE A 196 24.36 10.00 -3.39
N ILE A 197 25.42 9.25 -3.06
CA ILE A 197 26.30 8.55 -4.03
C ILE A 197 26.10 7.03 -4.02
N GLY A 198 25.32 6.47 -3.08
CA GLY A 198 25.03 5.05 -2.97
C GLY A 198 24.16 4.76 -1.76
N GLY A 199 23.72 3.51 -1.65
CA GLY A 199 22.95 3.05 -0.51
C GLY A 199 22.64 1.57 -0.56
N GLN A 200 22.08 1.08 0.54
CA GLN A 200 21.68 -0.31 0.72
C GLN A 200 20.37 -0.35 1.49
N VAL A 201 19.45 -1.20 1.06
CA VAL A 201 18.17 -1.41 1.71
C VAL A 201 17.91 -2.90 1.89
N TYR A 202 17.43 -3.29 3.07
CA TYR A 202 17.33 -4.69 3.46
C TYR A 202 15.98 -5.04 4.05
N TRP A 203 15.42 -6.20 3.62
CA TRP A 203 14.39 -6.93 4.33
C TRP A 203 14.76 -8.41 4.42
N ASN A 204 15.57 -8.75 5.39
CA ASN A 204 16.04 -10.10 5.63
C ASN A 204 15.41 -10.65 6.89
N ASP A 205 14.50 -11.61 6.75
CA ASP A 205 13.83 -12.27 7.87
C ASP A 205 13.59 -13.77 7.62
N GLY A 206 12.88 -14.43 8.53
CA GLY A 206 12.51 -15.84 8.44
C GLY A 206 11.31 -16.12 7.54
N GLY A 207 10.61 -15.09 7.06
CA GLY A 207 9.42 -15.17 6.23
C GLY A 207 8.10 -15.23 6.99
N VAL A 208 7.01 -15.51 6.28
CA VAL A 208 5.65 -15.44 6.78
C VAL A 208 4.98 -16.81 6.88
N TRP A 209 3.74 -16.82 7.34
CA TRP A 209 2.87 -17.99 7.47
C TRP A 209 2.69 -18.74 6.15
N VAL A 210 2.40 -20.04 6.26
CA VAL A 210 1.97 -20.94 5.17
C VAL A 210 0.57 -21.47 5.52
N ARG A 211 -0.30 -21.59 4.52
CA ARG A 211 -1.61 -22.21 4.65
C ARG A 211 -1.59 -23.56 3.95
N PRO A 212 -1.67 -24.67 4.67
CA PRO A 212 -1.67 -26.00 4.06
C PRO A 212 -2.88 -26.16 3.13
N ARG A 213 -2.68 -26.88 2.02
CA ARG A 213 -3.77 -27.27 1.12
C ARG A 213 -4.67 -28.27 1.81
N LYS A 214 -5.99 -28.08 1.64
CA LYS A 214 -6.99 -29.03 2.07
C LYS A 214 -7.52 -29.80 0.86
N PRO A 215 -7.90 -31.10 1.02
CA PRO A 215 -8.31 -31.92 -0.10
C PRO A 215 -9.53 -31.40 -0.87
N GLU A 216 -10.44 -30.71 -0.19
CA GLU A 216 -11.70 -30.20 -0.75
C GLU A 216 -11.53 -28.88 -1.52
N GLN A 217 -10.38 -28.23 -1.44
CA GLN A 217 -10.16 -26.92 -2.06
C GLN A 217 -9.93 -27.04 -3.56
N THR A 218 -10.60 -26.18 -4.32
CA THR A 218 -10.24 -25.92 -5.71
C THR A 218 -8.86 -25.25 -5.77
N GLU A 219 -8.26 -25.19 -6.96
CA GLU A 219 -6.97 -24.50 -7.12
C GLU A 219 -7.10 -23.01 -6.81
N MET A 220 -8.18 -22.37 -7.27
CA MET A 220 -8.46 -20.95 -6.98
C MET A 220 -8.58 -20.72 -5.47
N GLU A 221 -9.34 -21.56 -4.76
CA GLU A 221 -9.50 -21.42 -3.32
C GLU A 221 -8.16 -21.58 -2.57
N TYR A 222 -7.37 -22.58 -2.95
CA TYR A 222 -6.07 -22.81 -2.31
C TYR A 222 -5.14 -21.62 -2.51
N GLN A 223 -4.99 -21.14 -3.74
CA GLN A 223 -4.14 -19.99 -4.02
C GLN A 223 -4.61 -18.75 -3.25
N MET A 224 -5.91 -18.48 -3.23
CA MET A 224 -6.50 -17.38 -2.44
C MET A 224 -6.26 -17.52 -0.94
N ARG A 225 -6.33 -18.72 -0.37
CA ARG A 225 -6.05 -18.97 1.06
C ARG A 225 -4.56 -18.86 1.39
N ASN A 226 -3.68 -19.30 0.48
CA ASN A 226 -2.21 -19.25 0.61
C ASN A 226 -1.59 -18.12 -0.23
N TRP A 227 -2.30 -17.01 -0.37
CA TRP A 227 -2.09 -15.94 -1.34
C TRP A 227 -0.66 -15.37 -1.39
N TYR A 228 0.07 -15.42 -0.30
CA TYR A 228 1.42 -14.86 -0.22
C TYR A 228 2.42 -15.56 -1.17
N TYR A 229 2.12 -16.75 -1.61
CA TYR A 229 3.02 -17.59 -2.39
C TYR A 229 2.70 -17.62 -3.89
N PHE A 230 1.79 -16.75 -4.35
CA PHE A 230 1.38 -16.65 -5.75
C PHE A 230 1.50 -15.23 -6.27
N ASN A 231 2.30 -15.06 -7.34
CA ASN A 231 2.64 -13.73 -7.87
C ASN A 231 1.43 -12.89 -8.25
N TRP A 232 0.39 -13.50 -8.81
CA TRP A 232 -0.81 -12.75 -9.18
C TRP A 232 -1.54 -12.14 -7.97
N LEU A 233 -1.30 -12.66 -6.78
CA LEU A 233 -1.89 -12.18 -5.52
C LEU A 233 -0.95 -11.25 -4.74
N CYS A 234 0.34 -11.62 -4.61
CA CYS A 234 1.29 -10.91 -3.76
C CYS A 234 2.36 -10.12 -4.51
N GLY A 235 2.74 -10.54 -5.73
CA GLY A 235 3.84 -9.95 -6.47
C GLY A 235 5.24 -10.39 -6.00
N ASP A 236 5.36 -11.49 -5.27
CA ASP A 236 6.54 -11.96 -4.54
C ASP A 236 6.90 -11.10 -3.32
N HIS A 237 7.71 -11.62 -2.38
CA HIS A 237 8.07 -10.94 -1.13
C HIS A 237 8.89 -9.66 -1.35
N ILE A 238 9.61 -9.55 -2.46
CA ILE A 238 10.27 -8.29 -2.84
C ILE A 238 9.25 -7.16 -3.04
N THR A 239 8.06 -7.48 -3.56
CA THR A 239 6.98 -6.53 -3.76
C THR A 239 6.10 -6.41 -2.51
N GLU A 240 5.73 -7.54 -1.89
CA GLU A 240 4.79 -7.52 -0.76
C GLU A 240 5.40 -6.92 0.51
N GLN A 241 6.64 -7.25 0.85
CA GLN A 241 7.29 -6.76 2.07
C GLN A 241 8.37 -5.70 1.79
N HIS A 242 9.30 -6.02 0.91
CA HIS A 242 10.50 -5.20 0.72
C HIS A 242 10.22 -3.85 0.04
N VAL A 243 9.04 -3.67 -0.56
CA VAL A 243 8.58 -2.39 -1.09
C VAL A 243 8.72 -1.25 -0.08
N HIS A 244 8.60 -1.51 1.22
CA HIS A 244 8.80 -0.50 2.25
C HIS A 244 10.22 0.11 2.25
N ASN A 245 11.26 -0.72 2.10
CA ASN A 245 12.65 -0.26 2.06
C ASN A 245 13.00 0.35 0.70
N ILE A 246 12.47 -0.22 -0.38
CA ILE A 246 12.60 0.30 -1.75
C ILE A 246 11.97 1.70 -1.85
N ASP A 247 10.79 1.90 -1.27
CA ASP A 247 10.12 3.21 -1.20
C ASP A 247 10.95 4.25 -0.43
N VAL A 248 11.59 3.87 0.67
CA VAL A 248 12.53 4.75 1.39
C VAL A 248 13.70 5.17 0.50
N ALA A 249 14.25 4.26 -0.31
CA ALA A 249 15.30 4.61 -1.27
C ALA A 249 14.80 5.63 -2.31
N ASN A 250 13.61 5.42 -2.87
CA ASN A 250 12.98 6.35 -3.79
C ASN A 250 12.73 7.72 -3.13
N TRP A 251 12.28 7.73 -1.89
CA TRP A 251 12.05 8.94 -1.11
C TRP A 251 13.35 9.71 -0.85
N VAL A 252 14.42 9.04 -0.40
CA VAL A 252 15.75 9.63 -0.20
C VAL A 252 16.31 10.20 -1.50
N LYS A 253 16.15 9.48 -2.63
CA LYS A 253 16.61 9.90 -3.96
C LYS A 253 15.71 10.97 -4.62
N LYS A 254 14.51 11.22 -4.09
CA LYS A 254 13.49 12.09 -4.73
C LYS A 254 13.17 11.66 -6.17
N GLY A 255 13.23 10.36 -6.46
CA GLY A 255 13.05 9.83 -7.80
C GLY A 255 13.00 8.31 -7.82
N TYR A 256 12.87 7.76 -9.00
CA TYR A 256 12.75 6.32 -9.23
C TYR A 256 13.89 5.83 -10.12
N PRO A 257 14.32 4.55 -10.00
CA PRO A 257 15.40 4.03 -10.82
C PRO A 257 14.99 3.94 -12.29
N ILE A 258 15.98 4.11 -13.18
CA ILE A 258 15.79 3.98 -14.61
C ILE A 258 15.98 2.54 -15.10
N LYS A 259 16.67 1.70 -14.34
CA LYS A 259 16.87 0.28 -14.61
C LYS A 259 17.22 -0.51 -13.37
N ALA A 260 17.08 -1.83 -13.46
CA ALA A 260 17.55 -2.77 -12.46
C ALA A 260 18.24 -3.98 -13.08
N GLU A 261 19.14 -4.56 -12.32
CA GLU A 261 19.76 -5.88 -12.55
C GLU A 261 19.89 -6.61 -11.24
N GLY A 262 19.90 -7.95 -11.26
CA GLY A 262 19.97 -8.66 -10.00
C GLY A 262 19.99 -10.17 -10.16
N THR A 263 20.09 -10.84 -9.02
CA THR A 263 20.03 -12.30 -8.89
C THR A 263 19.02 -12.68 -7.83
N GLY A 264 18.43 -13.86 -7.95
CA GLY A 264 17.48 -14.39 -7.00
C GLY A 264 17.17 -15.85 -7.31
N GLY A 265 16.39 -16.47 -6.46
CA GLY A 265 16.04 -17.86 -6.66
C GLY A 265 15.29 -18.47 -5.47
N ARG A 266 15.25 -19.81 -5.49
CA ARG A 266 14.69 -20.64 -4.42
C ARG A 266 15.78 -21.59 -3.94
N MET A 267 16.13 -21.52 -2.66
CA MET A 267 17.16 -22.34 -2.05
C MET A 267 16.69 -23.03 -0.78
N VAL A 268 15.86 -22.38 0.01
CA VAL A 268 15.40 -22.85 1.32
C VAL A 268 13.89 -23.19 1.28
N ARG A 269 13.10 -22.38 0.59
CA ARG A 269 11.64 -22.55 0.47
C ARG A 269 11.28 -23.24 -0.85
N THR A 270 11.61 -24.53 -0.95
CA THR A 270 11.46 -25.34 -2.18
C THR A 270 10.23 -26.25 -2.17
N GLY A 271 9.51 -26.35 -1.05
CA GLY A 271 8.31 -27.19 -0.91
C GLY A 271 7.11 -26.67 -1.74
N LYS A 272 6.14 -27.56 -1.94
CA LYS A 272 4.90 -27.32 -2.72
C LYS A 272 4.07 -26.16 -2.15
N GLU A 273 4.10 -26.01 -0.84
CA GLU A 273 3.38 -24.99 -0.08
C GLU A 273 3.88 -23.56 -0.31
N PHE A 274 5.07 -23.41 -0.88
CA PHE A 274 5.68 -22.11 -1.16
C PHE A 274 5.38 -21.59 -2.58
N GLY A 275 4.41 -22.19 -3.28
CA GLY A 275 3.95 -21.72 -4.59
C GLY A 275 5.08 -21.50 -5.60
N GLU A 276 5.07 -20.36 -6.27
CA GLU A 276 6.02 -20.02 -7.34
C GLU A 276 7.08 -18.97 -6.97
N ILE A 277 6.92 -18.26 -5.84
CA ILE A 277 7.77 -17.11 -5.51
C ILE A 277 9.19 -17.54 -5.15
N PHE A 278 10.15 -16.63 -5.34
CA PHE A 278 11.51 -16.82 -4.86
C PHE A 278 11.59 -16.72 -3.33
N ASP A 279 12.69 -17.15 -2.74
CA ASP A 279 12.96 -16.97 -1.32
C ASP A 279 14.09 -15.97 -1.04
N HIS A 280 14.73 -15.45 -2.10
CA HIS A 280 15.70 -14.36 -2.00
C HIS A 280 15.83 -13.57 -3.29
N HIS A 281 16.10 -12.27 -3.14
CA HIS A 281 16.42 -11.35 -4.22
C HIS A 281 17.55 -10.42 -3.80
N THR A 282 18.50 -10.21 -4.71
CA THR A 282 19.53 -9.18 -4.61
C THR A 282 19.48 -8.35 -5.89
N VAL A 283 19.22 -7.05 -5.78
CA VAL A 283 18.97 -6.14 -6.91
C VAL A 283 19.83 -4.90 -6.78
N GLN A 284 20.34 -4.42 -7.90
CA GLN A 284 20.94 -3.10 -8.04
C GLN A 284 19.97 -2.21 -8.83
N PHE A 285 19.47 -1.16 -8.18
CA PHE A 285 18.64 -0.14 -8.79
C PHE A 285 19.52 1.05 -9.20
N THR A 286 19.60 1.35 -10.50
CA THR A 286 20.35 2.49 -11.03
C THR A 286 19.41 3.67 -11.25
N TYR A 287 19.72 4.82 -10.68
CA TYR A 287 19.00 6.07 -10.83
C TYR A 287 19.58 6.92 -11.96
N GLU A 288 18.85 7.96 -12.40
CA GLU A 288 19.23 8.79 -13.56
C GLU A 288 20.60 9.47 -13.41
N ASP A 289 20.98 9.86 -12.20
CA ASP A 289 22.28 10.46 -11.87
C ASP A 289 23.43 9.44 -11.76
N GLY A 290 23.18 8.17 -12.08
CA GLY A 290 24.15 7.08 -12.00
C GLY A 290 24.30 6.47 -10.60
N THR A 291 23.62 6.99 -9.59
CA THR A 291 23.62 6.39 -8.24
C THR A 291 23.03 4.99 -8.28
N VAL A 292 23.70 4.05 -7.62
CA VAL A 292 23.23 2.67 -7.46
C VAL A 292 22.80 2.43 -6.03
N ILE A 293 21.58 1.95 -5.83
CA ILE A 293 21.08 1.47 -4.55
C ILE A 293 21.01 -0.05 -4.60
N HIS A 294 21.70 -0.68 -3.65
CA HIS A 294 21.70 -2.13 -3.46
C HIS A 294 20.53 -2.55 -2.58
N SER A 295 19.77 -3.53 -3.03
CA SER A 295 18.53 -4.00 -2.41
C SER A 295 18.63 -5.50 -2.20
N GLU A 296 18.38 -5.96 -0.97
CA GLU A 296 18.41 -7.38 -0.63
C GLU A 296 17.21 -7.74 0.24
N CYS A 297 16.50 -8.80 -0.14
CA CYS A 297 15.47 -9.38 0.71
C CYS A 297 15.49 -10.91 0.65
N ARG A 298 15.16 -11.55 1.78
CA ARG A 298 15.12 -13.01 1.86
C ARG A 298 14.20 -13.52 2.97
N HIS A 299 13.73 -14.74 2.78
CA HIS A 299 12.95 -15.52 3.74
C HIS A 299 13.72 -16.78 4.15
N PHE A 300 14.75 -16.63 4.99
CA PHE A 300 15.61 -17.74 5.46
C PHE A 300 15.41 -17.95 6.96
N PRO A 301 14.57 -18.92 7.38
CA PRO A 301 14.41 -19.23 8.80
C PRO A 301 15.73 -19.57 9.47
N GLY A 302 15.98 -18.98 10.65
CA GLY A 302 17.20 -19.21 11.43
C GLY A 302 18.44 -18.43 10.98
N ALA A 303 18.37 -17.68 9.87
CA ALA A 303 19.43 -16.75 9.48
C ALA A 303 19.30 -15.39 10.20
N ALA A 304 20.37 -14.60 10.23
CA ALA A 304 20.37 -13.29 10.88
C ALA A 304 19.34 -12.34 10.26
N ASN A 305 18.50 -11.72 11.07
CA ASN A 305 17.51 -10.75 10.60
C ASN A 305 18.13 -9.36 10.41
N ARG A 306 17.68 -8.66 9.36
CA ARG A 306 18.06 -7.28 9.09
C ARG A 306 16.94 -6.57 8.31
N VAL A 307 16.37 -5.50 8.88
CA VAL A 307 15.36 -4.65 8.22
C VAL A 307 15.73 -3.20 8.47
N ASP A 308 16.51 -2.63 7.57
CA ASP A 308 17.06 -1.29 7.69
C ASP A 308 17.50 -0.71 6.34
N GLU A 309 17.89 0.55 6.36
CA GLU A 309 18.44 1.30 5.23
C GLU A 309 19.71 2.05 5.64
N THR A 310 20.69 2.05 4.74
CA THR A 310 21.93 2.83 4.88
C THR A 310 22.18 3.59 3.58
N PHE A 311 22.46 4.88 3.68
CA PHE A 311 22.82 5.72 2.52
C PHE A 311 24.18 6.36 2.73
N GLN A 312 24.96 6.46 1.65
CA GLN A 312 26.22 7.17 1.58
C GLN A 312 26.01 8.47 0.82
N GLY A 313 26.35 9.56 1.44
CA GLY A 313 26.41 10.88 0.81
C GLY A 313 27.87 11.33 0.63
N THR A 314 28.09 12.44 -0.07
CA THR A 314 29.45 12.98 -0.29
C THR A 314 30.13 13.51 0.98
N LYS A 315 29.35 13.76 2.07
CA LYS A 315 29.86 14.33 3.34
C LYS A 315 29.65 13.44 4.54
N GLY A 316 28.94 12.30 4.40
CA GLY A 316 28.64 11.42 5.52
C GLY A 316 27.67 10.30 5.14
N THR A 317 27.15 9.62 6.14
CA THR A 317 26.26 8.47 6.01
C THR A 317 24.96 8.66 6.78
N ALA A 318 23.90 7.99 6.34
CA ALA A 318 22.64 7.88 7.06
C ALA A 318 22.35 6.41 7.36
N TYR A 319 21.80 6.15 8.55
CA TYR A 319 21.23 4.87 8.95
C TYR A 319 19.80 5.09 9.43
N LEU A 320 18.86 4.30 8.90
CA LEU A 320 17.45 4.30 9.28
C LEU A 320 16.96 2.87 9.54
N SER A 321 16.01 2.71 10.45
CA SER A 321 15.31 1.44 10.61
C SER A 321 13.89 1.62 11.17
N ALA A 322 13.02 0.66 10.91
CA ALA A 322 11.66 0.61 11.47
C ALA A 322 11.63 0.58 13.02
N GLY A 323 12.77 0.24 13.67
CA GLY A 323 12.96 0.31 15.12
C GLY A 323 13.20 1.72 15.68
N ASN A 324 12.69 2.77 15.03
CA ASN A 324 12.83 4.18 15.41
C ASN A 324 14.28 4.70 15.41
N HIS A 325 15.15 4.12 14.61
CA HIS A 325 16.51 4.64 14.42
C HIS A 325 16.55 5.60 13.23
N GLY A 326 17.22 6.73 13.42
CA GLY A 326 17.57 7.70 12.39
C GLY A 326 18.84 8.43 12.81
N VAL A 327 19.97 8.13 12.14
CA VAL A 327 21.28 8.67 12.51
C VAL A 327 21.98 9.17 11.26
N LEU A 328 22.53 10.38 11.33
CA LEU A 328 23.46 10.93 10.34
C LEU A 328 24.85 11.08 10.98
N THR A 329 25.88 10.63 10.26
CA THR A 329 27.28 10.63 10.74
C THR A 329 28.18 11.13 9.63
N ASP A 330 29.12 12.05 9.93
CA ASP A 330 30.15 12.44 8.97
C ASP A 330 31.25 11.38 8.85
N TYR A 331 32.16 11.54 7.88
CA TYR A 331 33.24 10.58 7.66
C TYR A 331 34.35 10.62 8.72
N THR A 332 34.29 11.55 9.69
CA THR A 332 35.17 11.54 10.87
C THR A 332 34.59 10.69 12.02
N GLY A 333 33.35 10.23 11.88
CA GLY A 333 32.61 9.49 12.91
C GLY A 333 31.80 10.39 13.85
N LYS A 334 31.74 11.69 13.59
CA LYS A 334 30.93 12.65 14.37
C LYS A 334 29.47 12.48 13.99
N LYS A 335 28.59 12.29 14.98
CA LYS A 335 27.16 12.33 14.79
C LYS A 335 26.72 13.76 14.43
N LEU A 336 26.07 13.92 13.27
CA LEU A 336 25.44 15.16 12.82
C LEU A 336 24.01 15.26 13.33
N TYR A 337 23.33 14.10 13.40
CA TYR A 337 21.96 13.98 13.89
C TYR A 337 21.73 12.57 14.48
N GLU A 338 20.94 12.51 15.52
CA GLU A 338 20.36 11.26 16.04
C GLU A 338 18.90 11.53 16.44
N HIS A 339 17.99 10.70 15.94
CA HIS A 339 16.58 10.77 16.29
C HIS A 339 16.36 10.38 17.74
N ASP A 340 15.62 11.21 18.48
CA ASP A 340 15.13 10.86 19.81
C ASP A 340 14.07 9.75 19.68
N ARG A 341 14.32 8.62 20.33
CA ARG A 341 13.46 7.44 20.27
C ARG A 341 12.30 7.47 21.26
N GLU A 342 12.34 8.39 22.19
CA GLU A 342 11.25 8.59 23.15
C GLU A 342 10.09 9.32 22.47
N ASN A 343 8.86 8.97 22.79
CA ASN A 343 7.64 9.61 22.28
C ASN A 343 7.32 9.40 20.78
N ASN A 344 7.63 8.26 20.22
CA ASN A 344 7.19 7.94 18.86
C ASN A 344 5.76 7.40 18.84
N VAL A 345 4.91 8.02 18.01
CA VAL A 345 3.59 7.48 17.70
C VAL A 345 3.74 6.27 16.78
N ASN A 346 2.92 5.25 16.99
CA ASN A 346 2.87 4.11 16.07
C ASN A 346 2.53 4.61 14.66
N PRO A 347 3.37 4.37 13.64
CA PRO A 347 3.16 4.92 12.30
C PRO A 347 1.88 4.41 11.62
N TYR A 348 1.45 3.19 11.91
CA TYR A 348 0.16 2.67 11.45
C TYR A 348 -1.03 3.43 12.05
N GLN A 349 -0.92 3.91 13.28
CA GLN A 349 -1.93 4.77 13.88
C GLN A 349 -1.84 6.18 13.30
N GLN A 350 -0.62 6.68 13.06
CA GLN A 350 -0.40 8.05 12.59
C GLN A 350 -0.94 8.28 11.17
N GLU A 351 -0.82 7.31 10.26
CA GLU A 351 -1.41 7.42 8.92
C GLU A 351 -2.94 7.59 8.98
N HIS A 352 -3.60 6.88 9.90
CA HIS A 352 -5.04 7.05 10.14
C HIS A 352 -5.35 8.37 10.85
N ASN A 353 -4.59 8.77 11.87
CA ASN A 353 -4.79 10.06 12.54
C ASN A 353 -4.79 11.23 11.55
N GLU A 354 -3.84 11.25 10.63
CA GLU A 354 -3.71 12.33 9.64
C GLU A 354 -4.80 12.28 8.57
N LEU A 355 -5.15 11.08 8.07
CA LEU A 355 -6.22 10.91 7.09
C LEU A 355 -7.56 11.36 7.68
N TRP A 356 -7.95 10.82 8.84
CA TRP A 356 -9.26 11.10 9.41
C TRP A 356 -9.41 12.54 9.87
N ALA A 357 -8.32 13.17 10.36
CA ALA A 357 -8.32 14.59 10.66
C ALA A 357 -8.59 15.44 9.40
N ALA A 358 -7.94 15.13 8.27
CA ALA A 358 -8.19 15.81 7.00
C ALA A 358 -9.63 15.63 6.52
N LEU A 359 -10.18 14.41 6.63
CA LEU A 359 -11.57 14.12 6.22
C LEU A 359 -12.60 14.90 7.03
N VAL A 360 -12.45 14.91 8.36
CA VAL A 360 -13.38 15.63 9.26
C VAL A 360 -13.31 17.14 9.04
N ASN A 361 -12.12 17.66 8.74
CA ASN A 361 -11.93 19.08 8.43
C ASN A 361 -12.34 19.46 7.01
N GLY A 362 -12.74 18.51 6.15
CA GLY A 362 -13.04 18.76 4.74
C GLY A 362 -11.83 19.16 3.90
N GLU A 363 -10.62 18.73 4.29
CA GLU A 363 -9.37 19.08 3.63
C GLU A 363 -9.01 18.03 2.56
N TYR A 364 -8.57 18.48 1.38
CA TYR A 364 -7.87 17.63 0.42
C TYR A 364 -6.36 17.73 0.68
N LYS A 365 -5.79 16.67 1.21
CA LYS A 365 -4.39 16.66 1.67
C LYS A 365 -3.56 15.52 1.08
N PHE A 366 -4.16 14.37 0.79
CA PHE A 366 -3.44 13.15 0.44
C PHE A 366 -3.69 12.70 -1.00
N ALA A 367 -2.62 12.44 -1.74
CA ALA A 367 -2.61 11.94 -3.10
C ALA A 367 -1.54 10.86 -3.29
N ASP A 368 -1.45 9.92 -2.33
CA ASP A 368 -0.31 8.98 -2.22
C ASP A 368 -0.33 7.88 -3.29
N ALA A 369 -1.45 7.71 -4.03
CA ALA A 369 -1.60 6.61 -5.00
C ALA A 369 -0.52 6.58 -6.07
N GLU A 370 -0.05 7.74 -6.56
CA GLU A 370 1.02 7.80 -7.55
C GLU A 370 2.35 7.33 -6.97
N ASN A 371 2.74 7.82 -5.78
CA ASN A 371 3.95 7.35 -5.11
C ASN A 371 3.87 5.85 -4.81
N GLY A 372 2.73 5.38 -4.27
CA GLY A 372 2.49 3.97 -4.01
C GLY A 372 2.64 3.10 -5.26
N ALA A 373 2.11 3.57 -6.41
CA ALA A 373 2.23 2.87 -7.69
C ALA A 373 3.67 2.84 -8.20
N ARG A 374 4.38 3.96 -8.15
CA ARG A 374 5.78 4.04 -8.63
C ARG A 374 6.74 3.24 -7.74
N SER A 375 6.58 3.26 -6.42
CA SER A 375 7.39 2.45 -5.50
C SER A 375 7.06 0.96 -5.63
N THR A 376 5.79 0.60 -5.84
CA THR A 376 5.41 -0.78 -6.19
C THR A 376 6.02 -1.19 -7.53
N MET A 377 6.00 -0.30 -8.56
CA MET A 377 6.63 -0.59 -9.85
C MET A 377 8.15 -0.79 -9.73
N THR A 378 8.82 -0.04 -8.86
CA THR A 378 10.25 -0.24 -8.57
C THR A 378 10.50 -1.65 -8.02
N SER A 379 9.68 -2.15 -7.11
CA SER A 379 9.81 -3.53 -6.60
C SER A 379 9.53 -4.59 -7.69
N ILE A 380 8.55 -4.34 -8.57
CA ILE A 380 8.23 -5.20 -9.73
C ILE A 380 9.40 -5.21 -10.72
N LEU A 381 10.02 -4.06 -10.99
CA LEU A 381 11.24 -3.96 -11.80
C LEU A 381 12.36 -4.86 -11.25
N GLY A 382 12.58 -4.84 -9.92
CA GLY A 382 13.54 -5.72 -9.26
C GLY A 382 13.19 -7.21 -9.41
N ARG A 383 11.92 -7.57 -9.26
CA ARG A 383 11.45 -8.93 -9.53
C ARG A 383 11.68 -9.34 -11.00
N TYR A 384 11.36 -8.47 -11.96
CA TYR A 384 11.58 -8.74 -13.37
C TYR A 384 13.06 -9.00 -13.68
N ALA A 385 13.94 -8.19 -13.12
CA ALA A 385 15.39 -8.37 -13.26
C ALA A 385 15.87 -9.71 -12.69
N THR A 386 15.45 -10.07 -11.47
CA THR A 386 15.88 -11.33 -10.82
C THR A 386 15.26 -12.56 -11.47
N TYR A 387 13.99 -12.50 -11.92
CA TYR A 387 13.30 -13.62 -12.56
C TYR A 387 13.84 -13.90 -13.97
N SER A 388 14.18 -12.87 -14.72
CA SER A 388 14.75 -13.02 -16.06
C SER A 388 16.27 -13.22 -16.04
N GLY A 389 16.96 -12.74 -15.01
CA GLY A 389 18.42 -12.67 -14.97
C GLY A 389 19.01 -11.64 -15.95
N LYS A 390 18.22 -10.66 -16.36
CA LYS A 390 18.60 -9.62 -17.32
C LYS A 390 18.62 -8.23 -16.68
N VAL A 391 19.30 -7.30 -17.34
CA VAL A 391 19.11 -5.87 -17.10
C VAL A 391 17.78 -5.47 -17.70
N ILE A 392 16.89 -4.89 -16.89
CA ILE A 392 15.57 -4.41 -17.32
C ILE A 392 15.49 -2.90 -17.06
N THR A 393 15.09 -2.14 -18.06
CA THR A 393 14.81 -0.71 -17.92
C THR A 393 13.43 -0.47 -17.34
N MET A 394 13.23 0.68 -16.69
CA MET A 394 11.91 1.06 -16.19
C MET A 394 10.89 1.18 -17.32
N ASP A 395 11.31 1.66 -18.50
CA ASP A 395 10.44 1.79 -19.67
C ASP A 395 9.97 0.42 -20.19
N GLU A 396 10.86 -0.56 -20.28
CA GLU A 396 10.47 -1.94 -20.62
C GLU A 396 9.50 -2.50 -19.57
N ALA A 397 9.83 -2.32 -18.29
CA ALA A 397 9.06 -2.87 -17.18
C ALA A 397 7.64 -2.28 -17.10
N ILE A 398 7.49 -0.95 -17.18
CA ILE A 398 6.18 -0.31 -17.06
C ILE A 398 5.27 -0.57 -18.28
N ASN A 399 5.86 -0.84 -19.43
CA ASN A 399 5.14 -1.14 -20.66
C ASN A 399 4.92 -2.65 -20.88
N SER A 400 5.37 -3.51 -19.96
CA SER A 400 5.10 -4.95 -20.05
C SER A 400 3.60 -5.24 -20.10
N GLU A 401 3.20 -6.09 -21.05
CA GLU A 401 1.81 -6.55 -21.22
C GLU A 401 1.53 -7.88 -20.48
N ILE A 402 2.51 -8.38 -19.73
CA ILE A 402 2.35 -9.60 -18.92
C ILE A 402 1.36 -9.31 -17.78
N ASN A 403 0.18 -9.88 -17.91
CA ASN A 403 -0.89 -9.80 -16.95
C ASN A 403 -0.93 -11.10 -16.12
N LEU A 404 -0.61 -10.99 -14.83
CA LEU A 404 -0.62 -12.12 -13.91
C LEU A 404 -2.03 -12.46 -13.43
N PHE A 405 -2.95 -11.51 -13.44
CA PHE A 405 -4.29 -11.68 -12.90
C PHE A 405 -5.11 -12.68 -13.72
N PRO A 406 -5.92 -13.56 -13.10
CA PRO A 406 -6.77 -14.52 -13.81
C PRO A 406 -7.77 -13.83 -14.74
N ASP A 407 -8.06 -14.46 -15.88
CA ASP A 407 -9.04 -13.94 -16.83
C ASP A 407 -10.48 -14.09 -16.32
N THR A 408 -10.72 -15.06 -15.44
CA THR A 408 -12.01 -15.32 -14.78
C THR A 408 -11.82 -15.52 -13.29
N LEU A 409 -12.61 -14.81 -12.50
CA LEU A 409 -12.67 -14.95 -11.04
C LEU A 409 -13.94 -15.76 -10.67
N ALA A 410 -13.76 -17.07 -10.49
CA ALA A 410 -14.78 -17.99 -9.97
C ALA A 410 -14.08 -19.08 -9.17
N TRP A 411 -14.79 -19.67 -8.20
CA TRP A 411 -14.18 -20.69 -7.33
C TRP A 411 -13.79 -21.98 -8.07
N ASP A 412 -14.46 -22.28 -9.17
CA ASP A 412 -14.21 -23.39 -10.07
C ASP A 412 -13.33 -23.01 -11.29
N ALA A 413 -12.97 -21.73 -11.43
CA ALA A 413 -12.06 -21.31 -12.49
C ALA A 413 -10.62 -21.77 -12.22
N THR A 414 -9.91 -22.10 -13.29
CA THR A 414 -8.50 -22.48 -13.23
C THR A 414 -7.62 -21.21 -13.29
N PRO A 415 -6.79 -20.93 -12.27
CA PRO A 415 -5.79 -19.87 -12.33
C PRO A 415 -4.80 -20.07 -13.49
N LYS A 416 -4.12 -19.00 -13.93
CA LYS A 416 -3.10 -19.08 -14.99
C LYS A 416 -1.92 -19.98 -14.62
N LEU A 417 -1.58 -20.05 -13.33
CA LEU A 417 -0.58 -20.94 -12.79
C LEU A 417 -1.25 -22.13 -12.09
N VAL A 418 -0.88 -23.35 -12.48
CA VAL A 418 -1.33 -24.59 -11.85
C VAL A 418 -0.12 -25.46 -11.51
N PRO A 419 -0.22 -26.34 -10.49
CA PRO A 419 0.87 -27.24 -10.15
C PRO A 419 1.02 -28.35 -11.20
N ASP A 420 2.20 -28.94 -11.25
CA ASP A 420 2.46 -30.18 -11.99
C ASP A 420 1.81 -31.42 -11.34
N ALA A 421 2.03 -32.62 -11.93
CA ALA A 421 1.49 -33.88 -11.43
C ALA A 421 1.97 -34.25 -10.02
N ASP A 422 3.15 -33.74 -9.61
CA ASP A 422 3.71 -33.92 -8.29
C ASP A 422 3.26 -32.86 -7.30
N GLY A 423 2.52 -31.85 -7.76
CA GLY A 423 1.97 -30.75 -6.97
C GLY A 423 2.91 -29.56 -6.78
N PHE A 424 4.01 -29.47 -7.52
CA PHE A 424 4.92 -28.32 -7.52
C PHE A 424 4.50 -27.29 -8.55
N TYR A 425 4.65 -26.03 -8.19
CA TYR A 425 4.36 -24.92 -9.10
C TYR A 425 5.60 -24.56 -9.94
N PRO A 426 5.43 -24.37 -11.26
CA PRO A 426 6.49 -23.79 -12.09
C PRO A 426 6.91 -22.43 -11.50
N HIS A 427 8.20 -22.18 -11.44
CA HIS A 427 8.77 -20.93 -10.94
C HIS A 427 9.74 -20.35 -11.97
N ALA A 428 10.06 -19.08 -11.80
CA ALA A 428 10.98 -18.39 -12.71
C ALA A 428 12.36 -19.05 -12.73
N ILE A 429 12.98 -19.07 -13.91
CA ILE A 429 14.35 -19.56 -14.15
C ILE A 429 15.14 -18.43 -14.78
N PRO A 430 16.10 -17.81 -14.07
CA PRO A 430 16.96 -16.77 -14.62
C PRO A 430 17.65 -17.25 -15.92
N GLY A 431 17.68 -16.36 -16.91
CA GLY A 431 18.19 -16.67 -18.25
C GLY A 431 17.16 -17.31 -19.20
N LYS A 432 15.99 -17.76 -18.70
CA LYS A 432 14.93 -18.39 -19.50
C LYS A 432 13.58 -17.66 -19.40
N THR A 433 13.24 -17.20 -18.21
CA THR A 433 11.93 -16.56 -17.96
C THR A 433 11.87 -15.19 -18.64
N VAL A 434 10.78 -14.94 -19.38
CA VAL A 434 10.45 -13.65 -19.96
C VAL A 434 9.60 -12.85 -18.97
N THR A 435 9.97 -11.58 -18.73
CA THR A 435 9.29 -10.70 -17.75
C THR A 435 8.81 -9.37 -18.33
N VAL A 436 9.24 -9.05 -19.55
CA VAL A 436 8.86 -7.84 -20.31
C VAL A 436 8.69 -8.15 -21.78
#